data_ca409a797f2dd3d9f8bed7fbf84346e2
#
_entry.id   ca409a797f2dd3d9f8bed7fbf84346e2
#
_cell.length_a   1.000
_cell.length_b   1.000
_cell.length_c   1.000
_cell.angle_alpha   90.00
_cell.angle_beta   90.00
_cell.angle_gamma   90.00
#
_symmetry.space_group_name_H-M   'P 1'
#
loop_
_entity.id
_entity.type
_entity.pdbx_description
1 polymer ?
#
loop_
_entity_poly.entity_id
_entity_poly.type
_entity_poly.pdbx_seq_one_letter_code
_entity_poly.pdbx_strand_id
1 'polypeptide(L)'
;RHMAYQSQDIIRRSATNGFTPAPQARDHQQEVAKLIDVTTCIGCKACQVACSEWNDIRDEVGHNVGVYDNPADLTAKSWTVMRFSEVEQNDKLEWLIRKDGCMHCADPGCLKACPSEGAIIQYANGIVDFQSEQCIGCGYCIAGCPFDVPRLNPEDNRVYKCTLCVDRVTVGQEPACVKTCPTGAIHFG
;
A
#
# COMPACT_ATOMS: atom_id res chain seq x y z
N ARG A 1 14.89 -18.85 -1.86
CA ARG A 1 13.95 -19.71 -1.11
C ARG A 1 12.77 -18.85 -0.74
N HIS A 2 11.75 -18.86 -1.56
CA HIS A 2 10.43 -18.43 -1.11
C HIS A 2 10.07 -19.37 0.05
N MET A 3 10.13 -18.89 1.26
CA MET A 3 9.38 -19.56 2.31
C MET A 3 7.92 -19.36 1.89
N ALA A 4 7.33 -20.43 1.38
CA ALA A 4 5.93 -20.43 1.05
C ALA A 4 5.19 -19.98 2.32
N TYR A 5 4.45 -18.89 2.22
CA TYR A 5 3.51 -18.49 3.25
C TYR A 5 2.71 -19.71 3.61
N GLN A 6 2.82 -20.14 4.84
CA GLN A 6 2.04 -21.28 5.27
C GLN A 6 0.57 -20.84 5.17
N SER A 7 -0.27 -21.68 4.62
CA SER A 7 -1.69 -21.38 4.41
C SER A 7 -2.40 -20.95 5.71
N GLN A 8 -1.85 -21.31 6.84
CA GLN A 8 -2.29 -20.91 8.18
C GLN A 8 -2.03 -19.44 8.51
N ASP A 9 -1.12 -18.75 7.79
CA ASP A 9 -0.84 -17.33 7.99
C ASP A 9 -1.85 -16.43 7.28
N ILE A 10 -2.65 -16.99 6.40
CA ILE A 10 -3.73 -16.29 5.71
C ILE A 10 -5.00 -16.44 6.54
N ILE A 11 -5.52 -15.33 7.04
CA ILE A 11 -6.75 -15.31 7.86
C ILE A 11 -7.99 -14.98 7.06
N ARG A 12 -7.85 -14.31 5.91
CA ARG A 12 -8.96 -13.98 4.99
C ARG A 12 -8.53 -14.09 3.55
N ARG A 13 -9.50 -14.50 2.71
CA ARG A 13 -9.38 -14.47 1.25
C ARG A 13 -10.62 -13.81 0.66
N SER A 14 -10.48 -13.08 -0.44
CA SER A 14 -11.61 -12.56 -1.20
C SER A 14 -12.48 -13.69 -1.76
N ALA A 15 -13.77 -13.41 -1.89
CA ALA A 15 -14.79 -14.29 -2.49
C ALA A 15 -14.96 -15.68 -1.84
N THR A 16 -14.39 -15.93 -0.68
CA THR A 16 -14.63 -17.18 0.04
C THR A 16 -15.97 -17.13 0.77
N ASN A 17 -16.97 -17.90 0.28
CA ASN A 17 -18.29 -18.11 0.88
C ASN A 17 -19.17 -16.86 1.07
N GLY A 18 -18.93 -15.78 0.34
CA GLY A 18 -19.73 -14.55 0.45
C GLY A 18 -19.71 -13.88 1.84
N PHE A 19 -19.02 -14.47 2.79
CA PHE A 19 -18.88 -13.95 4.14
C PHE A 19 -17.46 -14.16 4.65
N THR A 20 -16.71 -13.09 4.75
CA THR A 20 -15.36 -13.14 5.32
C THR A 20 -15.46 -12.75 6.79
N PRO A 21 -15.28 -13.67 7.74
CA PRO A 21 -15.36 -13.33 9.16
C PRO A 21 -14.30 -12.33 9.56
N ALA A 22 -14.54 -11.62 10.65
CA ALA A 22 -13.54 -10.75 11.25
C ALA A 22 -12.26 -11.56 11.58
N PRO A 23 -11.07 -10.95 11.41
CA PRO A 23 -9.84 -11.63 11.78
C PRO A 23 -9.89 -12.00 13.26
N GLN A 24 -9.55 -13.24 13.54
CA GLN A 24 -9.28 -13.63 14.91
C GLN A 24 -7.83 -13.32 15.21
N ALA A 25 -7.57 -12.61 16.30
CA ALA A 25 -6.23 -12.43 16.79
C ALA A 25 -5.61 -13.81 17.03
N ARG A 26 -4.44 -14.03 16.44
CA ARG A 26 -3.64 -15.24 16.73
C ARG A 26 -2.63 -14.87 17.79
N ASP A 27 -2.61 -15.60 18.89
CA ASP A 27 -1.80 -15.31 20.07
C ASP A 27 -0.27 -15.21 19.84
N HIS A 28 0.20 -15.50 18.62
CA HIS A 28 1.62 -15.59 18.32
C HIS A 28 2.10 -14.71 17.17
N GLN A 29 1.22 -13.90 16.59
CA GLN A 29 1.62 -13.00 15.50
C GLN A 29 1.36 -11.56 15.87
N GLN A 30 2.44 -10.80 15.93
CA GLN A 30 2.37 -9.36 16.12
C GLN A 30 1.80 -8.72 14.86
N GLU A 31 0.72 -7.94 15.01
CA GLU A 31 0.24 -7.10 13.94
C GLU A 31 1.28 -6.03 13.63
N VAL A 32 1.46 -5.74 12.34
CA VAL A 32 2.40 -4.72 11.89
C VAL A 32 1.69 -3.57 11.20
N ALA A 33 2.19 -2.38 11.42
CA ALA A 33 1.66 -1.17 10.82
C ALA A 33 2.77 -0.19 10.41
N LYS A 34 2.39 0.81 9.61
CA LYS A 34 3.23 1.98 9.35
C LYS A 34 2.59 3.20 9.99
N LEU A 35 3.36 3.91 10.79
CA LEU A 35 3.04 5.25 11.25
C LEU A 35 3.86 6.25 10.43
N ILE A 36 3.21 7.28 9.92
CA ILE A 36 3.86 8.35 9.16
C ILE A 36 3.80 9.62 9.97
N ASP A 37 4.94 10.05 10.47
CA ASP A 37 5.09 11.33 11.16
C ASP A 37 5.25 12.45 10.13
N VAL A 38 4.17 13.14 9.87
CA VAL A 38 4.16 14.26 8.91
C VAL A 38 4.93 15.47 9.40
N THR A 39 5.25 15.57 10.69
CA THR A 39 6.01 16.71 11.26
C THR A 39 7.50 16.60 10.96
N THR A 40 8.01 15.38 10.77
CA THR A 40 9.42 15.12 10.46
C THR A 40 9.66 14.81 8.98
N CYS A 41 8.59 14.67 8.20
CA CYS A 41 8.66 14.40 6.78
C CYS A 41 9.10 15.64 5.99
N ILE A 42 10.18 15.50 5.22
CA ILE A 42 10.74 16.59 4.37
C ILE A 42 10.34 16.48 2.89
N GLY A 43 9.47 15.54 2.53
CA GLY A 43 8.99 15.38 1.16
C GLY A 43 10.06 14.94 0.14
N CYS A 44 11.15 14.33 0.58
CA CYS A 44 12.31 13.99 -0.27
C CYS A 44 12.03 12.90 -1.33
N LYS A 45 10.86 12.24 -1.31
CA LYS A 45 10.44 11.16 -2.22
C LYS A 45 11.30 9.89 -2.20
N ALA A 46 12.26 9.74 -1.30
CA ALA A 46 13.07 8.53 -1.19
C ALA A 46 12.20 7.27 -1.02
N CYS A 47 11.08 7.36 -0.30
CA CYS A 47 10.13 6.28 -0.13
C CYS A 47 9.42 5.87 -1.44
N GLN A 48 9.20 6.81 -2.38
CA GLN A 48 8.67 6.51 -3.72
C GLN A 48 9.69 5.72 -4.53
N VAL A 49 10.92 6.21 -4.58
CA VAL A 49 12.02 5.57 -5.31
C VAL A 49 12.29 4.17 -4.76
N ALA A 50 12.40 4.02 -3.45
CA ALA A 50 12.65 2.71 -2.84
C ALA A 50 11.50 1.71 -3.09
N CYS A 51 10.26 2.16 -3.11
CA CYS A 51 9.11 1.32 -3.45
C CYS A 51 9.19 0.85 -4.90
N SER A 52 9.50 1.76 -5.81
CA SER A 52 9.64 1.48 -7.24
C SER A 52 10.78 0.49 -7.52
N GLU A 53 11.95 0.74 -6.93
CA GLU A 53 13.13 -0.11 -7.13
C GLU A 53 12.95 -1.51 -6.52
N TRP A 54 12.42 -1.58 -5.30
CA TRP A 54 12.25 -2.88 -4.62
C TRP A 54 11.23 -3.79 -5.31
N ASN A 55 10.12 -3.21 -5.78
CA ASN A 55 9.04 -3.98 -6.37
C ASN A 55 9.18 -4.14 -7.89
N ASP A 56 10.26 -3.63 -8.48
CA ASP A 56 10.51 -3.60 -9.94
C ASP A 56 9.32 -3.00 -10.72
N ILE A 57 8.72 -1.96 -10.15
CA ILE A 57 7.64 -1.20 -10.74
C ILE A 57 8.17 0.19 -11.10
N ARG A 58 8.26 0.49 -12.38
CA ARG A 58 8.75 1.79 -12.84
C ARG A 58 7.67 2.42 -13.69
N ASP A 59 7.15 3.53 -13.20
CA ASP A 59 6.25 4.36 -13.96
C ASP A 59 7.07 5.39 -14.73
N GLU A 60 6.60 5.78 -15.90
CA GLU A 60 7.11 6.96 -16.56
C GLU A 60 6.60 8.18 -15.80
N VAL A 61 7.48 8.76 -15.01
CA VAL A 61 7.15 9.91 -14.17
C VAL A 61 6.90 11.17 -14.99
N GLY A 62 7.30 11.15 -16.27
CA GLY A 62 7.08 12.23 -17.22
C GLY A 62 7.83 13.52 -16.88
N HIS A 63 7.50 14.60 -17.59
CA HIS A 63 8.05 15.91 -17.31
C HIS A 63 7.35 16.57 -16.12
N ASN A 64 8.11 17.24 -15.29
CA ASN A 64 7.57 18.08 -14.23
C ASN A 64 6.78 19.25 -14.85
N VAL A 65 5.51 19.37 -14.49
CA VAL A 65 4.60 20.41 -14.97
C VAL A 65 4.48 21.59 -13.98
N GLY A 66 5.46 21.75 -13.10
CA GLY A 66 5.48 22.84 -12.13
C GLY A 66 4.80 22.54 -10.79
N VAL A 67 4.42 21.29 -10.55
CA VAL A 67 3.91 20.82 -9.26
C VAL A 67 4.87 19.83 -8.62
N TYR A 68 4.88 19.75 -7.30
CA TYR A 68 5.77 18.85 -6.56
C TYR A 68 5.31 17.40 -6.61
N ASP A 69 4.01 17.19 -6.79
CA ASP A 69 3.43 15.85 -6.94
C ASP A 69 3.84 15.28 -8.30
N ASN A 70 4.71 14.26 -8.28
CA ASN A 70 5.13 13.57 -9.47
C ASN A 70 5.52 12.12 -9.11
N PRO A 71 4.76 11.11 -9.54
CA PRO A 71 3.49 11.25 -10.28
C PRO A 71 2.39 11.95 -9.45
N ALA A 72 1.41 12.51 -10.15
CA ALA A 72 0.35 13.29 -9.54
C ALA A 72 -0.60 12.45 -8.67
N ASP A 73 -0.69 11.15 -8.93
CA ASP A 73 -1.54 10.20 -8.20
C ASP A 73 -0.88 8.82 -8.10
N LEU A 74 -1.47 7.96 -7.27
CA LEU A 74 -1.16 6.54 -7.26
C LEU A 74 -1.47 5.94 -8.63
N THR A 75 -0.61 5.05 -9.09
CA THR A 75 -0.80 4.28 -10.31
C THR A 75 -0.54 2.80 -10.07
N ALA A 76 -0.80 1.96 -11.05
CA ALA A 76 -0.45 0.54 -10.96
C ALA A 76 1.06 0.30 -10.81
N LYS A 77 1.88 1.28 -11.20
CA LYS A 77 3.35 1.26 -11.13
C LYS A 77 3.92 2.27 -10.12
N SER A 78 3.07 2.99 -9.38
CA SER A 78 3.44 3.91 -8.31
C SER A 78 2.55 3.70 -7.10
N TRP A 79 2.94 2.77 -6.22
CA TRP A 79 2.13 2.36 -5.05
C TRP A 79 2.30 3.26 -3.84
N THR A 80 3.17 4.23 -3.93
CA THR A 80 3.45 5.24 -2.91
C THR A 80 3.74 6.55 -3.60
N VAL A 81 3.05 7.60 -3.21
CA VAL A 81 3.30 8.97 -3.70
C VAL A 81 3.37 9.95 -2.54
N MET A 82 4.13 11.02 -2.74
CA MET A 82 4.17 12.15 -1.82
C MET A 82 3.22 13.23 -2.31
N ARG A 83 2.31 13.65 -1.43
CA ARG A 83 1.37 14.74 -1.68
C ARG A 83 1.88 16.01 -1.02
N PHE A 84 1.79 17.08 -1.77
CA PHE A 84 2.15 18.42 -1.33
C PHE A 84 0.92 19.31 -1.45
N SER A 85 0.58 19.97 -0.37
CA SER A 85 -0.55 20.92 -0.34
C SER A 85 -0.08 22.20 0.32
N GLU A 86 -0.35 23.32 -0.35
CA GLU A 86 -0.10 24.65 0.18
C GLU A 86 -1.39 25.16 0.83
N VAL A 87 -1.30 25.56 2.07
CA VAL A 87 -2.43 26.06 2.84
C VAL A 87 -2.08 27.43 3.42
N GLU A 88 -2.89 28.42 3.11
CA GLU A 88 -2.78 29.73 3.75
C GLU A 88 -3.61 29.74 5.03
N GLN A 89 -2.94 29.98 6.16
CA GLN A 89 -3.57 30.08 7.46
C GLN A 89 -2.95 31.26 8.25
N ASN A 90 -3.78 32.19 8.72
CA ASN A 90 -3.34 33.36 9.47
C ASN A 90 -2.25 34.17 8.75
N ASP A 91 -2.44 34.49 7.50
CA ASP A 91 -1.48 35.20 6.61
C ASP A 91 -0.11 34.52 6.48
N LYS A 92 -0.04 33.22 6.76
CA LYS A 92 1.15 32.40 6.59
C LYS A 92 0.85 31.25 5.62
N LEU A 93 1.79 31.01 4.72
CA LEU A 93 1.77 29.86 3.85
C LEU A 93 2.41 28.67 4.58
N GLU A 94 1.64 27.58 4.72
CA GLU A 94 2.12 26.34 5.30
C GLU A 94 2.11 25.23 4.23
N TRP A 95 3.14 24.41 4.24
CA TRP A 95 3.22 23.22 3.39
C TRP A 95 2.84 21.98 4.18
N LEU A 96 1.78 21.33 3.72
CA LEU A 96 1.37 20.04 4.23
C LEU A 96 1.92 18.95 3.32
N ILE A 97 2.83 18.15 3.85
CA ILE A 97 3.50 17.07 3.13
C ILE A 97 3.07 15.75 3.73
N ARG A 98 2.52 14.85 2.93
CA ARG A 98 2.15 13.53 3.39
C ARG A 98 2.49 12.44 2.38
N LYS A 99 2.84 11.28 2.90
CA LYS A 99 2.94 10.05 2.11
C LYS A 99 1.56 9.47 1.90
N ASP A 100 1.22 9.16 0.65
CA ASP A 100 -0.01 8.48 0.27
C ASP A 100 0.28 7.04 -0.15
N GLY A 101 -0.65 6.13 0.15
CA GLY A 101 -0.55 4.70 -0.15
C GLY A 101 -1.51 3.85 0.68
N CYS A 102 -1.40 2.53 0.56
CA CYS A 102 -2.28 1.60 1.26
C CYS A 102 -2.15 1.67 2.78
N MET A 103 -3.30 1.68 3.47
CA MET A 103 -3.38 1.69 4.94
C MET A 103 -3.34 0.30 5.56
N HIS A 104 -3.43 -0.76 4.76
CA HIS A 104 -3.53 -2.15 5.24
C HIS A 104 -4.56 -2.31 6.37
N CYS A 105 -5.81 -1.95 6.04
CA CYS A 105 -6.92 -1.87 6.98
C CYS A 105 -7.13 -3.18 7.75
N ALA A 106 -7.47 -3.07 9.04
CA ALA A 106 -7.86 -4.23 9.85
C ALA A 106 -9.11 -4.93 9.28
N ASP A 107 -10.03 -4.16 8.71
CA ASP A 107 -11.22 -4.66 8.02
C ASP A 107 -11.25 -4.13 6.56
N PRO A 108 -10.54 -4.81 5.63
CA PRO A 108 -10.28 -4.26 4.31
C PRO A 108 -11.51 -4.33 3.39
N GLY A 109 -12.09 -3.16 3.07
CA GLY A 109 -13.22 -3.04 2.14
C GLY A 109 -12.88 -3.52 0.73
N CYS A 110 -11.65 -3.35 0.28
CA CYS A 110 -11.20 -3.85 -1.02
C CYS A 110 -11.25 -5.39 -1.10
N LEU A 111 -10.91 -6.10 -0.02
CA LEU A 111 -11.00 -7.57 0.05
C LEU A 111 -12.46 -8.03 0.01
N LYS A 112 -13.33 -7.34 0.76
CA LYS A 112 -14.76 -7.66 0.79
C LYS A 112 -15.46 -7.42 -0.54
N ALA A 113 -15.06 -6.39 -1.26
CA ALA A 113 -15.62 -6.04 -2.57
C ALA A 113 -15.11 -6.93 -3.70
N CYS A 114 -14.01 -7.64 -3.53
CA CYS A 114 -13.40 -8.43 -4.59
C CYS A 114 -14.15 -9.74 -4.83
N PRO A 115 -14.70 -9.97 -6.05
CA PRO A 115 -15.42 -11.18 -6.38
C PRO A 115 -14.52 -12.34 -6.82
N SER A 116 -13.22 -12.09 -6.99
CA SER A 116 -12.27 -13.12 -7.39
C SER A 116 -11.68 -13.82 -6.18
N GLU A 117 -11.76 -15.14 -6.15
CA GLU A 117 -11.27 -15.93 -5.02
C GLU A 117 -9.76 -15.78 -4.84
N GLY A 118 -9.35 -15.36 -3.65
CA GLY A 118 -7.94 -15.25 -3.27
C GLY A 118 -7.15 -14.15 -3.96
N ALA A 119 -7.78 -13.28 -4.79
CA ALA A 119 -7.07 -12.16 -5.42
C ALA A 119 -6.62 -11.11 -4.40
N ILE A 120 -7.35 -10.97 -3.29
CA ILE A 120 -6.92 -10.17 -2.14
C ILE A 120 -6.93 -11.07 -0.92
N ILE A 121 -5.85 -11.06 -0.19
CA ILE A 121 -5.66 -11.88 1.00
C ILE A 121 -5.23 -10.99 2.17
N GLN A 122 -5.58 -11.40 3.37
CA GLN A 122 -5.11 -10.77 4.59
C GLN A 122 -4.34 -11.80 5.41
N TYR A 123 -3.13 -11.45 5.78
CA TYR A 123 -2.30 -12.25 6.66
C TYR A 123 -2.60 -11.96 8.14
N ALA A 124 -2.22 -12.88 8.99
CA ALA A 124 -2.43 -12.79 10.44
C ALA A 124 -1.72 -11.59 11.08
N ASN A 125 -0.64 -11.11 10.47
CA ASN A 125 0.06 -9.89 10.89
C ASN A 125 -0.59 -8.59 10.39
N GLY A 126 -1.79 -8.65 9.82
CA GLY A 126 -2.56 -7.49 9.36
C GLY A 126 -2.25 -7.05 7.93
N ILE A 127 -1.24 -7.58 7.28
CA ILE A 127 -0.92 -7.21 5.90
C ILE A 127 -2.03 -7.64 4.96
N VAL A 128 -2.55 -6.68 4.19
CA VAL A 128 -3.50 -6.94 3.10
C VAL A 128 -2.72 -6.97 1.80
N ASP A 129 -2.56 -8.15 1.23
CA ASP A 129 -1.78 -8.37 0.02
C ASP A 129 -2.67 -8.59 -1.21
N PHE A 130 -2.06 -8.50 -2.38
CA PHE A 130 -2.73 -8.59 -3.66
C PHE A 130 -2.05 -9.67 -4.53
N GLN A 131 -2.86 -10.63 -4.97
CA GLN A 131 -2.42 -11.73 -5.83
C GLN A 131 -2.84 -11.43 -7.27
N SER A 132 -1.95 -10.81 -8.04
CA SER A 132 -2.25 -10.37 -9.41
C SER A 132 -2.68 -11.51 -10.32
N GLU A 133 -2.15 -12.72 -10.12
CA GLU A 133 -2.51 -13.91 -10.89
C GLU A 133 -3.98 -14.30 -10.77
N GLN A 134 -4.61 -13.98 -9.63
CA GLN A 134 -6.01 -14.25 -9.36
C GLN A 134 -6.94 -13.10 -9.77
N CYS A 135 -6.38 -11.96 -10.20
CA CYS A 135 -7.16 -10.78 -10.52
C CYS A 135 -7.86 -10.90 -11.87
N ILE A 136 -9.14 -10.59 -11.91
CA ILE A 136 -9.96 -10.56 -13.12
C ILE A 136 -10.19 -9.14 -13.68
N GLY A 137 -9.58 -8.11 -13.09
CA GLY A 137 -9.63 -6.73 -13.58
C GLY A 137 -10.99 -6.03 -13.42
N CYS A 138 -11.89 -6.51 -12.57
CA CYS A 138 -13.25 -5.97 -12.46
C CYS A 138 -13.35 -4.58 -11.79
N GLY A 139 -12.31 -4.13 -11.07
CA GLY A 139 -12.26 -2.81 -10.44
C GLY A 139 -13.06 -2.64 -9.14
N TYR A 140 -13.81 -3.65 -8.67
CA TYR A 140 -14.64 -3.51 -7.46
C TYR A 140 -13.85 -3.17 -6.20
N CYS A 141 -12.60 -3.63 -6.11
CA CYS A 141 -11.71 -3.28 -5.01
C CYS A 141 -11.33 -1.79 -5.00
N ILE A 142 -11.37 -1.11 -6.15
CA ILE A 142 -11.17 0.35 -6.26
C ILE A 142 -12.36 1.05 -5.60
N ALA A 143 -13.57 0.71 -6.02
CA ALA A 143 -14.81 1.26 -5.45
C ALA A 143 -14.96 0.90 -3.95
N GLY A 144 -14.48 -0.27 -3.53
CA GLY A 144 -14.53 -0.73 -2.14
C GLY A 144 -13.48 -0.10 -1.23
N CYS A 145 -12.53 0.68 -1.75
CA CYS A 145 -11.48 1.31 -0.96
C CYS A 145 -11.85 2.76 -0.59
N PRO A 146 -12.06 3.10 0.70
CA PRO A 146 -12.41 4.46 1.09
C PRO A 146 -11.25 5.46 0.91
N PHE A 147 -10.04 4.97 0.66
CA PHE A 147 -8.84 5.78 0.47
C PHE A 147 -8.42 5.87 -1.00
N ASP A 148 -9.19 5.30 -1.92
CA ASP A 148 -8.92 5.29 -3.36
C ASP A 148 -7.48 4.85 -3.70
N VAL A 149 -7.04 3.71 -3.14
CA VAL A 149 -5.66 3.25 -3.28
C VAL A 149 -5.44 2.27 -4.45
N PRO A 150 -6.25 1.21 -4.65
CA PRO A 150 -6.01 0.26 -5.71
C PRO A 150 -6.10 0.91 -7.09
N ARG A 151 -5.20 0.53 -8.00
CA ARG A 151 -5.17 1.08 -9.37
C ARG A 151 -5.15 -0.04 -10.40
N LEU A 152 -5.98 0.11 -11.42
CA LEU A 152 -6.02 -0.80 -12.57
C LEU A 152 -4.85 -0.49 -13.50
N ASN A 153 -4.11 -1.51 -13.88
CA ASN A 153 -3.10 -1.44 -14.91
C ASN A 153 -3.75 -1.70 -16.28
N PRO A 154 -3.73 -0.73 -17.21
CA PRO A 154 -4.34 -0.93 -18.52
C PRO A 154 -3.58 -1.92 -19.42
N GLU A 155 -2.31 -2.22 -19.12
CA GLU A 155 -1.49 -3.11 -19.94
C GLU A 155 -1.90 -4.58 -19.77
N ASP A 156 -2.21 -4.99 -18.53
CA ASP A 156 -2.55 -6.38 -18.19
C ASP A 156 -3.96 -6.55 -17.62
N ASN A 157 -4.69 -5.45 -17.50
CA ASN A 157 -6.04 -5.39 -16.93
C ASN A 157 -6.13 -5.99 -15.50
N ARG A 158 -5.10 -5.78 -14.67
CA ARG A 158 -5.04 -6.22 -13.29
C ARG A 158 -4.92 -5.04 -12.35
N VAL A 159 -5.37 -5.21 -11.12
CA VAL A 159 -5.29 -4.15 -10.10
C VAL A 159 -4.05 -4.34 -9.25
N TYR A 160 -3.40 -3.25 -8.89
CA TYR A 160 -2.21 -3.23 -8.06
C TYR A 160 -2.33 -2.23 -6.92
N LYS A 161 -1.62 -2.49 -5.84
CA LYS A 161 -1.49 -1.60 -4.68
C LYS A 161 -0.26 -1.97 -3.85
N CYS A 162 0.08 -1.17 -2.87
CA CYS A 162 1.14 -1.48 -1.90
C CYS A 162 0.88 -2.82 -1.20
N THR A 163 1.92 -3.67 -1.13
CA THR A 163 1.94 -4.99 -0.48
C THR A 163 2.55 -4.95 0.93
N LEU A 164 2.92 -3.77 1.43
CA LEU A 164 3.74 -3.58 2.64
C LEU A 164 5.09 -4.31 2.58
N CYS A 165 5.59 -4.57 1.38
CA CYS A 165 6.79 -5.37 1.14
C CYS A 165 6.74 -6.68 1.95
N VAL A 166 5.66 -7.42 1.79
CA VAL A 166 5.38 -8.65 2.52
C VAL A 166 6.55 -9.65 2.45
N ASP A 167 7.23 -9.69 1.32
CA ASP A 167 8.44 -10.47 1.08
C ASP A 167 9.61 -10.09 2.02
N ARG A 168 9.76 -8.78 2.32
CA ARG A 168 10.75 -8.29 3.28
C ARG A 168 10.33 -8.55 4.71
N VAL A 169 9.09 -8.24 5.03
CA VAL A 169 8.55 -8.38 6.40
C VAL A 169 8.62 -9.83 6.88
N THR A 170 8.33 -10.79 6.01
CA THR A 170 8.42 -12.22 6.34
C THR A 170 9.81 -12.71 6.73
N VAL A 171 10.86 -12.04 6.26
CA VAL A 171 12.23 -12.37 6.62
C VAL A 171 12.81 -11.44 7.68
N GLY A 172 11.94 -10.70 8.38
CA GLY A 172 12.33 -9.81 9.49
C GLY A 172 12.94 -8.48 9.04
N GLN A 173 12.72 -8.08 7.79
CA GLN A 173 13.18 -6.79 7.27
C GLN A 173 12.04 -5.77 7.27
N GLU A 174 12.38 -4.51 7.49
CA GLU A 174 11.43 -3.41 7.33
C GLU A 174 11.03 -3.22 5.86
N PRO A 175 9.83 -2.69 5.59
CA PRO A 175 9.44 -2.25 4.24
C PRO A 175 10.48 -1.30 3.62
N ALA A 176 10.68 -1.38 2.30
CA ALA A 176 11.69 -0.58 1.60
C ALA A 176 11.54 0.93 1.85
N CYS A 177 10.30 1.44 1.86
CA CYS A 177 10.00 2.84 2.12
C CYS A 177 10.35 3.29 3.56
N VAL A 178 10.28 2.38 4.53
CA VAL A 178 10.69 2.65 5.92
C VAL A 178 12.20 2.73 5.99
N LYS A 179 12.87 1.69 5.49
CA LYS A 179 14.32 1.57 5.55
C LYS A 179 15.08 2.73 4.89
N THR A 180 14.48 3.30 3.85
CA THR A 180 15.11 4.39 3.08
C THR A 180 14.81 5.79 3.63
N CYS A 181 13.91 5.93 4.60
CA CYS A 181 13.49 7.25 5.08
C CYS A 181 14.63 7.95 5.84
N PRO A 182 15.22 9.05 5.30
CA PRO A 182 16.41 9.66 5.90
C PRO A 182 16.12 10.39 7.22
N THR A 183 14.89 10.82 7.43
CA THR A 183 14.46 11.52 8.65
C THR A 183 13.82 10.59 9.68
N GLY A 184 13.61 9.32 9.34
CA GLY A 184 12.86 8.39 10.19
C GLY A 184 11.37 8.74 10.33
N ALA A 185 10.82 9.54 9.41
CA ALA A 185 9.41 9.93 9.44
C ALA A 185 8.43 8.75 9.23
N ILE A 186 8.90 7.62 8.71
CA ILE A 186 8.09 6.42 8.53
C ILE A 186 8.55 5.39 9.54
N HIS A 187 7.70 5.12 10.53
CA HIS A 187 7.91 4.09 11.53
C HIS A 187 7.21 2.79 11.11
N PHE A 188 7.75 1.67 11.54
CA PHE A 188 7.21 0.33 11.30
C PHE A 188 7.32 -0.52 12.58
N GLY A 189 6.25 -1.20 12.93
CA GLY A 189 6.17 -2.08 14.10
C GLY A 189 4.82 -2.73 14.24
#